data_3dd2015fe255c93771e5d4742fea52f8
#
_entry.id   3dd2015fe255c93771e5d4742fea52f8
#
_cell.length_a   1.000
_cell.length_b   1.000
_cell.length_c   1.000
_cell.angle_alpha   90.00
_cell.angle_beta   90.00
_cell.angle_gamma   90.00
#
_symmetry.space_group_name_H-M   'P 1'
#
loop_
_entity.id
_entity.type
_entity.pdbx_description
1 polymer ?
#
loop_
_entity_poly.entity_id
_entity_poly.type
_entity_poly.pdbx_seq_one_letter_code
_entity_poly.pdbx_strand_id
1 'polypeptide(L)'
;MSVEATRMTRVQPSPSTVAAAKARELREGGARILDLTVGEPDFDTPDNVKRAGIAAIERGDTKYTAVNGTAALRSAIIGRLRRVTGIEYTDAEISVGSGAKHVIFTALMATLSPGDEVVIPAPYWVSYPDMVVLNEGTPVIVACPIEDDFKLTAARLREALTERTRWLILNAPSNPTGAVYTRAELAALAEVLADHPDVLVLTDEIYDEVFLGEGRCTSLLEAAPQLRERVLVVNGVSKTYAMTGWRLGYCAGPKDRVRAINKLQSPTPSCPSPISQAAA
;
A
#
# COMPACT_ATOMS: atom_id res chain seq x y z
N MET A 1 -32.06 -17.19 -6.67
CA MET A 1 -30.60 -17.19 -6.95
C MET A 1 -30.01 -15.94 -6.32
N SER A 2 -28.87 -16.03 -5.63
CA SER A 2 -28.19 -14.85 -5.10
C SER A 2 -27.78 -13.93 -6.25
N VAL A 3 -27.96 -12.61 -6.08
CA VAL A 3 -27.51 -11.60 -7.02
C VAL A 3 -25.99 -11.44 -6.97
N GLU A 4 -25.37 -11.82 -5.86
CA GLU A 4 -23.95 -11.68 -5.62
C GLU A 4 -23.15 -12.86 -6.16
N ALA A 5 -21.97 -12.56 -6.73
CA ALA A 5 -21.02 -13.59 -7.11
C ALA A 5 -20.50 -14.33 -5.87
N THR A 6 -20.19 -15.63 -6.01
CA THR A 6 -19.72 -16.49 -4.90
C THR A 6 -18.55 -15.89 -4.12
N ARG A 7 -17.66 -15.12 -4.78
CA ARG A 7 -16.53 -14.47 -4.11
C ARG A 7 -16.95 -13.45 -3.05
N MET A 8 -18.15 -12.85 -3.18
CA MET A 8 -18.67 -11.85 -2.23
C MET A 8 -19.09 -12.46 -0.90
N THR A 9 -19.39 -13.77 -0.85
CA THR A 9 -19.68 -14.45 0.42
C THR A 9 -18.45 -14.64 1.30
N ARG A 10 -17.26 -14.40 0.77
CA ARG A 10 -15.97 -14.59 1.46
C ARG A 10 -15.50 -13.35 2.21
N VAL A 11 -16.12 -12.20 1.99
CA VAL A 11 -15.75 -10.92 2.62
C VAL A 11 -16.95 -10.31 3.33
N GLN A 12 -16.68 -9.52 4.35
CA GLN A 12 -17.69 -8.79 5.11
C GLN A 12 -17.51 -7.27 4.89
N PRO A 13 -18.56 -6.47 5.11
CA PRO A 13 -18.41 -5.02 5.12
C PRO A 13 -17.28 -4.60 6.06
N SER A 14 -16.41 -3.69 5.60
CA SER A 14 -15.26 -3.23 6.38
C SER A 14 -15.70 -2.67 7.75
N PRO A 15 -15.18 -3.18 8.88
CA PRO A 15 -15.54 -2.71 10.22
C PRO A 15 -15.34 -1.19 10.38
N SER A 16 -14.29 -0.62 9.80
CA SER A 16 -14.04 0.83 9.84
C SER A 16 -15.10 1.62 9.06
N THR A 17 -15.56 1.11 7.92
CA THR A 17 -16.65 1.74 7.16
C THR A 17 -17.97 1.72 7.93
N VAL A 18 -18.28 0.60 8.58
CA VAL A 18 -19.48 0.44 9.41
C VAL A 18 -19.42 1.39 10.62
N ALA A 19 -18.27 1.45 11.30
CA ALA A 19 -18.06 2.35 12.44
C ALA A 19 -18.19 3.84 12.01
N ALA A 20 -17.59 4.21 10.87
CA ALA A 20 -17.68 5.59 10.35
C ALA A 20 -19.13 5.97 9.98
N ALA A 21 -19.89 5.05 9.38
CA ALA A 21 -21.31 5.26 9.07
C ALA A 21 -22.13 5.47 10.36
N LYS A 22 -21.87 4.66 11.40
CA LYS A 22 -22.53 4.81 12.70
C LYS A 22 -22.17 6.12 13.41
N ALA A 23 -20.90 6.51 13.35
CA ALA A 23 -20.45 7.80 13.91
C ALA A 23 -21.15 8.98 13.22
N ARG A 24 -21.33 8.93 11.91
CA ARG A 24 -22.05 9.94 11.13
C ARG A 24 -23.52 10.01 11.53
N GLU A 25 -24.23 8.88 11.57
CA GLU A 25 -25.63 8.77 11.99
C GLU A 25 -25.85 9.38 13.38
N LEU A 26 -24.99 9.06 14.35
CA LEU A 26 -25.08 9.60 15.71
C LEU A 26 -24.88 11.12 15.74
N ARG A 27 -23.93 11.63 14.95
CA ARG A 27 -23.67 13.08 14.84
C ARG A 27 -24.85 13.82 14.19
N GLU A 28 -25.43 13.27 13.15
CA GLU A 28 -26.64 13.81 12.49
C GLU A 28 -27.84 13.81 13.44
N GLY A 29 -27.90 12.82 14.36
CA GLY A 29 -28.86 12.76 15.46
C GLY A 29 -28.59 13.73 16.60
N GLY A 30 -27.56 14.58 16.52
CA GLY A 30 -27.23 15.60 17.54
C GLY A 30 -26.31 15.09 18.67
N ALA A 31 -25.82 13.87 18.62
CA ALA A 31 -24.90 13.35 19.62
C ALA A 31 -23.51 13.99 19.49
N ARG A 32 -22.94 14.41 20.62
CA ARG A 32 -21.53 14.83 20.68
C ARG A 32 -20.64 13.59 20.80
N ILE A 33 -19.93 13.26 19.75
CA ILE A 33 -19.03 12.11 19.72
C ILE A 33 -17.61 12.55 19.39
N LEU A 34 -16.63 11.83 19.95
CA LEU A 34 -15.24 11.87 19.52
C LEU A 34 -15.06 10.77 18.48
N ASP A 35 -14.77 11.16 17.26
CA ASP A 35 -14.69 10.25 16.13
C ASP A 35 -13.23 9.84 15.86
N LEU A 36 -12.92 8.57 16.09
CA LEU A 36 -11.62 7.95 15.84
C LEU A 36 -11.75 6.81 14.84
N THR A 37 -12.79 6.82 14.00
CA THR A 37 -13.10 5.70 13.08
C THR A 37 -12.30 5.73 11.79
N VAL A 38 -11.81 6.91 11.39
CA VAL A 38 -11.05 7.12 10.14
C VAL A 38 -9.71 7.79 10.44
N GLY A 39 -8.63 7.17 9.96
CA GLY A 39 -7.28 7.72 10.09
C GLY A 39 -6.96 8.66 8.92
N GLU A 40 -7.23 9.95 9.06
CA GLU A 40 -6.84 10.99 8.11
C GLU A 40 -5.92 12.02 8.80
N PRO A 41 -4.94 12.61 8.08
CA PRO A 41 -4.25 13.79 8.58
C PRO A 41 -5.26 14.89 8.89
N ASP A 42 -5.07 15.57 10.02
CA ASP A 42 -5.92 16.68 10.47
C ASP A 42 -5.60 18.02 9.76
N PHE A 43 -4.58 18.02 8.91
CA PHE A 43 -4.22 19.13 8.05
C PHE A 43 -4.98 19.09 6.72
N ASP A 44 -5.36 20.25 6.22
CA ASP A 44 -5.81 20.38 4.85
C ASP A 44 -4.68 20.05 3.86
N THR A 45 -5.05 19.61 2.66
CA THR A 45 -4.11 19.53 1.55
C THR A 45 -3.38 20.88 1.38
N PRO A 46 -2.03 20.90 1.27
CA PRO A 46 -1.25 22.14 1.15
C PRO A 46 -1.71 23.02 -0.01
N ASP A 47 -1.64 24.34 0.16
CA ASP A 47 -2.15 25.30 -0.83
C ASP A 47 -1.44 25.23 -2.17
N ASN A 48 -0.14 24.91 -2.19
CA ASN A 48 0.59 24.72 -3.44
C ASN A 48 0.07 23.52 -4.23
N VAL A 49 -0.31 22.45 -3.57
CA VAL A 49 -0.92 21.25 -4.18
C VAL A 49 -2.30 21.59 -4.73
N LYS A 50 -3.14 22.27 -3.93
CA LYS A 50 -4.47 22.74 -4.38
C LYS A 50 -4.36 23.64 -5.62
N ARG A 51 -3.45 24.60 -5.60
CA ARG A 51 -3.20 25.49 -6.75
C ARG A 51 -2.73 24.74 -7.99
N ALA A 52 -1.86 23.73 -7.85
CA ALA A 52 -1.40 22.92 -8.97
C ALA A 52 -2.55 22.13 -9.60
N GLY A 53 -3.47 21.57 -8.77
CA GLY A 53 -4.68 20.91 -9.26
C GLY A 53 -5.63 21.86 -10.00
N ILE A 54 -5.86 23.06 -9.47
CA ILE A 54 -6.68 24.11 -10.14
C ILE A 54 -6.05 24.49 -11.48
N ALA A 55 -4.75 24.75 -11.50
CA ALA A 55 -4.05 25.09 -12.74
C ALA A 55 -4.08 23.96 -13.77
N ALA A 56 -4.09 22.69 -13.35
CA ALA A 56 -4.27 21.56 -14.26
C ALA A 56 -5.67 21.57 -14.92
N ILE A 57 -6.71 21.88 -14.16
CA ILE A 57 -8.06 22.02 -14.70
C ILE A 57 -8.12 23.16 -15.72
N GLU A 58 -7.57 24.33 -15.38
CA GLU A 58 -7.55 25.53 -16.24
C GLU A 58 -6.78 25.30 -17.55
N ARG A 59 -5.69 24.51 -17.51
CA ARG A 59 -4.94 24.11 -18.72
C ARG A 59 -5.64 23.04 -19.57
N GLY A 60 -6.73 22.43 -19.06
CA GLY A 60 -7.42 21.34 -19.73
C GLY A 60 -6.75 19.97 -19.60
N ASP A 61 -5.95 19.75 -18.56
CA ASP A 61 -5.33 18.45 -18.21
C ASP A 61 -6.40 17.49 -17.67
N THR A 62 -7.43 17.20 -18.47
CA THR A 62 -8.64 16.45 -18.09
C THR A 62 -8.88 15.24 -18.97
N LYS A 63 -7.87 14.81 -19.75
CA LYS A 63 -7.93 13.68 -20.67
C LYS A 63 -7.14 12.49 -20.15
N TYR A 64 -7.31 11.33 -20.76
CA TYR A 64 -6.55 10.13 -20.41
C TYR A 64 -5.03 10.36 -20.45
N THR A 65 -4.34 9.84 -19.47
CA THR A 65 -2.88 9.78 -19.42
C THR A 65 -2.40 8.35 -19.74
N ALA A 66 -1.09 8.14 -19.69
CA ALA A 66 -0.54 6.78 -19.73
C ALA A 66 -1.07 5.95 -18.54
N VAL A 67 -1.29 4.66 -18.78
CA VAL A 67 -1.82 3.71 -17.77
C VAL A 67 -1.01 3.73 -16.47
N ASN A 68 0.30 3.80 -16.59
CA ASN A 68 1.22 3.83 -15.44
C ASN A 68 1.50 5.25 -14.89
N GLY A 69 0.70 6.24 -15.31
CA GLY A 69 0.82 7.63 -14.87
C GLY A 69 1.61 8.52 -15.84
N THR A 70 1.63 9.82 -15.57
CA THR A 70 2.37 10.81 -16.36
C THR A 70 3.87 10.67 -16.19
N ALA A 71 4.64 10.99 -17.23
CA ALA A 71 6.11 10.93 -17.17
C ALA A 71 6.68 11.83 -16.07
N ALA A 72 6.09 13.03 -15.88
CA ALA A 72 6.51 13.97 -14.84
C ALA A 72 6.36 13.35 -13.44
N LEU A 73 5.20 12.76 -13.14
CA LEU A 73 4.97 12.13 -11.84
C LEU A 73 5.87 10.91 -11.63
N ARG A 74 6.07 10.03 -12.64
CA ARG A 74 6.99 8.90 -12.52
C ARG A 74 8.42 9.37 -12.24
N SER A 75 8.90 10.40 -12.92
CA SER A 75 10.21 11.00 -12.64
C SER A 75 10.32 11.55 -11.22
N ALA A 76 9.28 12.20 -10.70
CA ALA A 76 9.23 12.69 -9.32
C ALA A 76 9.29 11.54 -8.31
N ILE A 77 8.54 10.45 -8.55
CA ILE A 77 8.55 9.23 -7.73
C ILE A 77 9.96 8.61 -7.72
N ILE A 78 10.60 8.45 -8.89
CA ILE A 78 11.97 7.92 -9.01
C ILE A 78 12.93 8.78 -8.19
N GLY A 79 12.86 10.11 -8.34
CA GLY A 79 13.69 11.05 -7.58
C GLY A 79 13.48 10.94 -6.06
N ARG A 80 12.23 10.75 -5.60
CA ARG A 80 11.91 10.53 -4.19
C ARG A 80 12.50 9.21 -3.68
N LEU A 81 12.25 8.12 -4.38
CA LEU A 81 12.74 6.80 -3.99
C LEU A 81 14.27 6.75 -3.92
N ARG A 82 14.96 7.36 -4.89
CA ARG A 82 16.42 7.51 -4.86
C ARG A 82 16.88 8.25 -3.60
N ARG A 83 16.21 9.33 -3.20
CA ARG A 83 16.58 10.10 -1.98
C ARG A 83 16.35 9.28 -0.69
N VAL A 84 15.26 8.49 -0.65
CA VAL A 84 14.87 7.76 0.56
C VAL A 84 15.61 6.42 0.68
N THR A 85 15.72 5.66 -0.39
CA THR A 85 16.27 4.28 -0.36
C THR A 85 17.66 4.16 -0.96
N GLY A 86 18.14 5.16 -1.69
CA GLY A 86 19.37 5.07 -2.48
C GLY A 86 19.23 4.23 -3.76
N ILE A 87 18.06 3.66 -4.04
CA ILE A 87 17.84 2.78 -5.18
C ILE A 87 17.37 3.59 -6.39
N GLU A 88 17.99 3.31 -7.53
CA GLU A 88 17.57 3.89 -8.81
C GLU A 88 16.57 2.96 -9.50
N TYR A 89 15.40 3.52 -9.80
CA TYR A 89 14.37 2.87 -10.59
C TYR A 89 14.32 3.47 -11.99
N THR A 90 13.92 2.66 -12.94
CA THR A 90 13.60 3.10 -14.30
C THR A 90 12.10 3.39 -14.43
N ASP A 91 11.73 4.11 -15.47
CA ASP A 91 10.34 4.43 -15.79
C ASP A 91 9.43 3.19 -15.93
N ALA A 92 9.98 2.06 -16.39
CA ALA A 92 9.29 0.80 -16.53
C ALA A 92 9.07 0.03 -15.20
N GLU A 93 9.69 0.49 -14.13
CA GLU A 93 9.57 -0.07 -12.78
C GLU A 93 8.60 0.71 -11.88
N ILE A 94 7.92 1.73 -12.42
CA ILE A 94 6.96 2.55 -11.71
C ILE A 94 5.57 2.36 -12.30
N SER A 95 4.57 2.18 -11.42
CA SER A 95 3.16 2.27 -11.78
C SER A 95 2.41 3.16 -10.79
N VAL A 96 1.61 4.07 -11.31
CA VAL A 96 0.74 4.96 -10.53
C VAL A 96 -0.69 4.43 -10.60
N GLY A 97 -1.38 4.42 -9.47
CA GLY A 97 -2.76 3.94 -9.37
C GLY A 97 -3.66 4.88 -8.56
N SER A 98 -4.95 4.55 -8.52
CA SER A 98 -5.97 5.33 -7.82
C SER A 98 -5.92 5.17 -6.29
N GLY A 99 -4.78 5.49 -5.68
CA GLY A 99 -4.43 5.30 -4.28
C GLY A 99 -3.70 4.00 -4.02
N ALA A 100 -2.92 3.94 -2.94
CA ALA A 100 -2.15 2.75 -2.54
C ALA A 100 -3.03 1.50 -2.42
N LYS A 101 -4.25 1.64 -1.90
CA LYS A 101 -5.24 0.54 -1.81
C LYS A 101 -5.50 -0.13 -3.16
N HIS A 102 -5.72 0.66 -4.20
CA HIS A 102 -5.93 0.16 -5.56
C HIS A 102 -4.66 -0.52 -6.09
N VAL A 103 -3.49 0.04 -5.84
CA VAL A 103 -2.21 -0.54 -6.25
C VAL A 103 -1.98 -1.91 -5.61
N ILE A 104 -2.21 -2.04 -4.29
CA ILE A 104 -2.10 -3.31 -3.57
C ILE A 104 -3.07 -4.35 -4.13
N PHE A 105 -4.35 -3.98 -4.28
CA PHE A 105 -5.36 -4.88 -4.84
C PHE A 105 -4.99 -5.37 -6.24
N THR A 106 -4.53 -4.46 -7.10
CA THR A 106 -4.13 -4.77 -8.48
C THR A 106 -2.87 -5.65 -8.51
N ALA A 107 -1.91 -5.43 -7.62
CA ALA A 107 -0.70 -6.24 -7.50
C ALA A 107 -1.05 -7.69 -7.12
N LEU A 108 -1.90 -7.88 -6.11
CA LEU A 108 -2.37 -9.19 -5.70
C LEU A 108 -3.17 -9.87 -6.82
N MET A 109 -4.10 -9.15 -7.46
CA MET A 109 -4.91 -9.69 -8.56
C MET A 109 -4.06 -10.11 -9.77
N ALA A 110 -2.95 -9.42 -10.02
CA ALA A 110 -2.06 -9.72 -11.13
C ALA A 110 -1.11 -10.89 -10.87
N THR A 111 -1.00 -11.37 -9.63
CA THR A 111 0.08 -12.29 -9.23
C THR A 111 -0.35 -13.46 -8.35
N LEU A 112 -1.55 -13.44 -7.78
CA LEU A 112 -2.10 -14.55 -7.02
C LEU A 112 -2.88 -15.52 -7.90
N SER A 113 -2.78 -16.79 -7.56
CA SER A 113 -3.56 -17.89 -8.09
C SER A 113 -4.24 -18.66 -6.94
N PRO A 114 -5.31 -19.42 -7.22
CA PRO A 114 -5.89 -20.29 -6.22
C PRO A 114 -4.87 -21.23 -5.58
N GLY A 115 -4.79 -21.23 -4.25
CA GLY A 115 -3.84 -22.03 -3.48
C GLY A 115 -2.60 -21.26 -3.01
N ASP A 116 -2.33 -20.08 -3.58
CA ASP A 116 -1.25 -19.21 -3.09
C ASP A 116 -1.56 -18.65 -1.71
N GLU A 117 -0.56 -18.59 -0.86
CA GLU A 117 -0.64 -18.04 0.49
C GLU A 117 0.00 -16.66 0.56
N VAL A 118 -0.59 -15.79 1.39
CA VAL A 118 -0.09 -14.46 1.67
C VAL A 118 0.10 -14.29 3.17
N VAL A 119 1.34 -14.15 3.61
CA VAL A 119 1.68 -13.92 5.02
C VAL A 119 1.37 -12.47 5.38
N ILE A 120 0.59 -12.27 6.44
CA ILE A 120 0.14 -10.98 6.94
C ILE A 120 0.40 -10.89 8.45
N PRO A 121 1.38 -10.08 8.90
CA PRO A 121 1.61 -9.83 10.33
C PRO A 121 0.40 -9.12 10.96
N ALA A 122 -0.03 -9.58 12.12
CA ALA A 122 -1.15 -9.01 12.88
C ALA A 122 -0.65 -8.40 14.20
N PRO A 123 -1.15 -7.22 14.58
CA PRO A 123 -2.25 -6.44 14.02
C PRO A 123 -1.95 -5.86 12.62
N TYR A 124 -2.95 -5.83 11.76
CA TYR A 124 -2.83 -5.39 10.36
C TYR A 124 -3.94 -4.41 9.97
N TRP A 125 -3.73 -3.70 8.88
CA TRP A 125 -4.79 -2.93 8.25
C TRP A 125 -5.89 -3.83 7.72
N VAL A 126 -7.11 -3.60 8.19
CA VAL A 126 -8.29 -4.47 8.00
C VAL A 126 -8.57 -4.91 6.55
N SER A 127 -8.04 -4.18 5.56
CA SER A 127 -8.29 -4.49 4.15
C SER A 127 -7.37 -5.56 3.56
N TYR A 128 -6.24 -5.90 4.20
CA TYR A 128 -5.30 -6.86 3.58
C TYR A 128 -5.90 -8.25 3.40
N PRO A 129 -6.50 -8.89 4.42
CA PRO A 129 -7.07 -10.23 4.24
C PRO A 129 -8.17 -10.25 3.17
N ASP A 130 -9.05 -9.25 3.16
CA ASP A 130 -10.14 -9.17 2.17
C ASP A 130 -9.61 -9.06 0.74
N MET A 131 -8.53 -8.27 0.54
CA MET A 131 -7.89 -8.16 -0.76
C MET A 131 -7.30 -9.51 -1.22
N VAL A 132 -6.69 -10.26 -0.29
CA VAL A 132 -6.14 -11.59 -0.60
C VAL A 132 -7.25 -12.55 -1.00
N VAL A 133 -8.30 -12.63 -0.19
CA VAL A 133 -9.44 -13.54 -0.42
C VAL A 133 -10.20 -13.21 -1.71
N LEU A 134 -10.41 -11.92 -2.01
CA LEU A 134 -11.05 -11.49 -3.26
C LEU A 134 -10.22 -11.84 -4.50
N ASN A 135 -8.91 -11.97 -4.34
CA ASN A 135 -7.98 -12.37 -5.38
C ASN A 135 -7.62 -13.87 -5.30
N GLU A 136 -8.48 -14.68 -4.67
CA GLU A 136 -8.40 -16.14 -4.61
C GLU A 136 -7.22 -16.72 -3.83
N GLY A 137 -6.42 -15.84 -3.16
CA GLY A 137 -5.36 -16.26 -2.26
C GLY A 137 -5.87 -16.63 -0.86
N THR A 138 -5.00 -17.24 -0.07
CA THR A 138 -5.26 -17.62 1.33
C THR A 138 -4.43 -16.72 2.26
N PRO A 139 -5.04 -15.89 3.12
CA PRO A 139 -4.29 -15.10 4.09
C PRO A 139 -3.77 -15.99 5.22
N VAL A 140 -2.47 -15.95 5.46
CA VAL A 140 -1.78 -16.60 6.60
C VAL A 140 -1.48 -15.52 7.64
N ILE A 141 -2.30 -15.47 8.68
CA ILE A 141 -2.19 -14.44 9.71
C ILE A 141 -1.16 -14.85 10.75
N VAL A 142 -0.13 -14.02 10.94
CA VAL A 142 0.92 -14.23 11.93
C VAL A 142 0.74 -13.28 13.09
N ALA A 143 0.41 -13.81 14.26
CA ALA A 143 0.27 -12.99 15.46
C ALA A 143 1.62 -12.39 15.88
N CYS A 144 1.67 -11.07 16.01
CA CYS A 144 2.83 -10.33 16.51
C CYS A 144 2.40 -9.67 17.84
N PRO A 145 2.70 -10.28 18.98
CA PRO A 145 2.24 -9.81 20.27
C PRO A 145 3.00 -8.55 20.72
N ILE A 146 2.52 -7.95 21.80
CA ILE A 146 3.10 -6.72 22.37
C ILE A 146 4.54 -6.93 22.85
N GLU A 147 4.89 -8.15 23.27
CA GLU A 147 6.23 -8.53 23.69
C GLU A 147 7.26 -8.44 22.54
N ASP A 148 6.78 -8.54 21.31
CA ASP A 148 7.56 -8.32 20.08
C ASP A 148 7.32 -6.91 19.50
N ASP A 149 6.82 -5.94 20.28
CA ASP A 149 6.45 -4.59 19.84
C ASP A 149 5.48 -4.59 18.64
N PHE A 150 4.61 -5.59 18.56
CA PHE A 150 3.70 -5.82 17.42
C PHE A 150 4.43 -5.99 16.07
N LYS A 151 5.68 -6.42 16.08
CA LYS A 151 6.51 -6.62 14.89
C LYS A 151 6.65 -8.10 14.53
N LEU A 152 6.70 -8.41 13.25
CA LEU A 152 7.06 -9.73 12.77
C LEU A 152 8.53 -9.99 13.07
N THR A 153 8.82 -11.07 13.80
CA THR A 153 10.18 -11.51 14.03
C THR A 153 10.64 -12.53 12.97
N ALA A 154 11.95 -12.68 12.80
CA ALA A 154 12.53 -13.67 11.89
C ALA A 154 12.09 -15.10 12.22
N ALA A 155 11.95 -15.43 13.52
CA ALA A 155 11.46 -16.74 13.95
C ALA A 155 10.02 -17.00 13.49
N ARG A 156 9.11 -16.04 13.75
CA ARG A 156 7.70 -16.15 13.33
C ARG A 156 7.54 -16.17 11.82
N LEU A 157 8.36 -15.41 11.09
CA LEU A 157 8.36 -15.46 9.64
C LEU A 157 8.75 -16.86 9.15
N ARG A 158 9.82 -17.44 9.68
CA ARG A 158 10.27 -18.79 9.29
C ARG A 158 9.20 -19.86 9.52
N GLU A 159 8.48 -19.77 10.64
CA GLU A 159 7.40 -20.70 10.97
C GLU A 159 6.17 -20.54 10.05
N ALA A 160 5.93 -19.35 9.54
CA ALA A 160 4.77 -19.04 8.71
C ALA A 160 4.96 -19.35 7.21
N LEU A 161 6.22 -19.41 6.74
CA LEU A 161 6.51 -19.64 5.34
C LEU A 161 6.31 -21.12 4.97
N THR A 162 5.63 -21.34 3.84
CA THR A 162 5.41 -22.66 3.26
C THR A 162 5.80 -22.64 1.76
N GLU A 163 5.78 -23.79 1.11
CA GLU A 163 5.96 -23.89 -0.35
C GLU A 163 4.86 -23.16 -1.16
N ARG A 164 3.72 -22.87 -0.53
CA ARG A 164 2.61 -22.13 -1.14
C ARG A 164 2.70 -20.63 -0.89
N THR A 165 3.61 -20.17 -0.04
CA THR A 165 3.74 -18.75 0.24
C THR A 165 4.19 -17.98 -0.99
N ARG A 166 3.31 -17.12 -1.50
CA ARG A 166 3.56 -16.26 -2.65
C ARG A 166 3.98 -14.87 -2.26
N TRP A 167 3.37 -14.29 -1.21
CA TRP A 167 3.64 -12.95 -0.74
C TRP A 167 3.81 -12.86 0.77
N LEU A 168 4.70 -11.98 1.19
CA LEU A 168 4.70 -11.35 2.51
C LEU A 168 4.22 -9.90 2.32
N ILE A 169 3.18 -9.47 3.06
CA ILE A 169 2.80 -8.06 3.15
C ILE A 169 3.39 -7.48 4.42
N LEU A 170 4.28 -6.50 4.28
CA LEU A 170 4.92 -5.79 5.40
C LEU A 170 4.49 -4.33 5.35
N ASN A 171 3.78 -3.85 6.38
CA ASN A 171 3.39 -2.45 6.52
C ASN A 171 4.21 -1.78 7.62
N ALA A 172 5.07 -0.85 7.24
CA ALA A 172 5.97 -0.15 8.15
C ALA A 172 6.23 1.31 7.71
N PRO A 173 5.87 2.28 8.55
CA PRO A 173 5.17 2.19 9.83
C PRO A 173 3.81 1.55 9.72
N SER A 174 3.42 0.77 10.75
CA SER A 174 2.25 -0.10 10.70
C SER A 174 0.94 0.64 11.02
N ASN A 175 -0.11 0.27 10.33
CA ASN A 175 -1.49 0.52 10.73
C ASN A 175 -2.10 -0.80 11.23
N PRO A 176 -2.57 -0.90 12.52
CA PRO A 176 -2.93 0.22 13.41
C PRO A 176 -1.89 0.58 14.48
N THR A 177 -0.79 -0.16 14.63
CA THR A 177 0.05 -0.12 15.83
C THR A 177 1.03 1.04 15.88
N GLY A 178 1.38 1.63 14.72
CA GLY A 178 2.47 2.60 14.60
C GLY A 178 3.86 1.97 14.72
N ALA A 179 3.95 0.64 14.80
CA ALA A 179 5.23 -0.06 14.93
C ALA A 179 6.16 0.22 13.75
N VAL A 180 7.43 0.43 14.07
CA VAL A 180 8.50 0.75 13.11
C VAL A 180 9.64 -0.25 13.30
N TYR A 181 10.14 -0.78 12.20
CA TYR A 181 11.27 -1.72 12.23
C TYR A 181 12.59 -0.97 12.22
N THR A 182 13.53 -1.46 13.01
CA THR A 182 14.94 -1.08 12.90
C THR A 182 15.58 -1.72 11.67
N ARG A 183 16.71 -1.17 11.21
CA ARG A 183 17.51 -1.77 10.14
C ARG A 183 17.91 -3.23 10.45
N ALA A 184 18.25 -3.54 11.70
CA ALA A 184 18.64 -4.89 12.10
C ALA A 184 17.46 -5.88 12.03
N GLU A 185 16.28 -5.48 12.45
CA GLU A 185 15.05 -6.31 12.34
C GLU A 185 14.70 -6.60 10.89
N LEU A 186 14.75 -5.57 10.01
CA LEU A 186 14.51 -5.76 8.58
C LEU A 186 15.56 -6.67 7.93
N ALA A 187 16.83 -6.53 8.31
CA ALA A 187 17.89 -7.41 7.82
C ALA A 187 17.66 -8.86 8.26
N ALA A 188 17.24 -9.10 9.51
CA ALA A 188 16.91 -10.44 10.00
C ALA A 188 15.73 -11.09 9.24
N LEU A 189 14.72 -10.32 8.87
CA LEU A 189 13.65 -10.80 7.98
C LEU A 189 14.18 -11.15 6.58
N ALA A 190 15.09 -10.33 6.07
CA ALA A 190 15.71 -10.57 4.76
C ALA A 190 16.56 -11.83 4.72
N GLU A 191 17.25 -12.18 5.83
CA GLU A 191 18.00 -13.44 5.96
C GLU A 191 17.06 -14.65 5.86
N VAL A 192 15.90 -14.62 6.52
CA VAL A 192 14.89 -15.68 6.37
C VAL A 192 14.40 -15.79 4.94
N LEU A 193 14.11 -14.64 4.33
CA LEU A 193 13.63 -14.60 2.94
C LEU A 193 14.70 -15.10 1.95
N ALA A 194 15.99 -15.08 2.27
CA ALA A 194 17.04 -15.61 1.40
C ALA A 194 16.88 -17.11 1.14
N ASP A 195 16.38 -17.86 2.11
CA ASP A 195 16.11 -19.30 2.00
C ASP A 195 14.80 -19.59 1.22
N HIS A 196 13.99 -18.55 0.93
CA HIS A 196 12.70 -18.64 0.25
C HIS A 196 12.67 -17.73 -1.00
N PRO A 197 13.41 -18.04 -2.06
CA PRO A 197 13.62 -17.14 -3.21
C PRO A 197 12.35 -16.81 -3.99
N ASP A 198 11.33 -17.67 -3.93
CA ASP A 198 10.07 -17.51 -4.65
C ASP A 198 9.06 -16.60 -3.93
N VAL A 199 9.31 -16.30 -2.65
CA VAL A 199 8.45 -15.41 -1.87
C VAL A 199 8.70 -13.97 -2.28
N LEU A 200 7.65 -13.29 -2.72
CA LEU A 200 7.62 -11.87 -3.03
C LEU A 200 7.32 -11.06 -1.76
N VAL A 201 7.78 -9.82 -1.71
CA VAL A 201 7.48 -8.92 -0.60
C VAL A 201 6.79 -7.67 -1.12
N LEU A 202 5.60 -7.39 -0.60
CA LEU A 202 4.94 -6.10 -0.73
C LEU A 202 5.24 -5.32 0.54
N THR A 203 6.00 -4.23 0.42
CA THR A 203 6.21 -3.30 1.52
C THR A 203 5.32 -2.08 1.34
N ASP A 204 4.34 -1.92 2.23
CA ASP A 204 3.45 -0.76 2.25
C ASP A 204 4.05 0.29 3.18
N GLU A 205 4.66 1.29 2.57
CA GLU A 205 5.39 2.38 3.23
C GLU A 205 4.61 3.70 3.23
N ILE A 206 3.26 3.63 3.17
CA ILE A 206 2.39 4.82 3.05
C ILE A 206 2.54 5.82 4.21
N TYR A 207 3.08 5.39 5.34
CA TYR A 207 3.29 6.20 6.54
C TYR A 207 4.76 6.59 6.77
N ASP A 208 5.66 6.39 5.82
CA ASP A 208 7.11 6.57 5.98
C ASP A 208 7.54 7.98 6.45
N GLU A 209 6.78 9.01 6.10
CA GLU A 209 7.00 10.40 6.55
C GLU A 209 6.08 10.79 7.73
N VAL A 210 5.16 9.92 8.15
CA VAL A 210 4.31 10.12 9.33
C VAL A 210 4.97 9.42 10.51
N PHE A 211 6.14 9.90 10.88
CA PHE A 211 6.97 9.33 11.93
C PHE A 211 7.19 10.35 13.04
N LEU A 212 6.85 9.97 14.28
CA LEU A 212 6.93 10.85 15.45
C LEU A 212 8.21 10.64 16.27
N GLY A 213 9.07 9.72 15.86
CA GLY A 213 10.36 9.46 16.49
C GLY A 213 11.46 10.36 15.93
N GLU A 214 12.69 10.14 16.41
CA GLU A 214 13.87 10.84 15.91
C GLU A 214 14.35 10.24 14.57
N GLY A 215 14.74 11.09 13.61
CA GLY A 215 15.23 10.67 12.32
C GLY A 215 14.13 10.31 11.32
N ARG A 216 14.27 9.19 10.62
CA ARG A 216 13.31 8.70 9.62
C ARG A 216 13.15 7.17 9.69
N CYS A 217 12.05 6.68 9.14
CA CYS A 217 11.84 5.25 8.99
C CYS A 217 12.86 4.64 8.03
N THR A 218 13.32 3.43 8.33
CA THR A 218 14.16 2.65 7.41
C THR A 218 13.26 1.87 6.46
N SER A 219 13.44 2.06 5.15
CA SER A 219 12.78 1.21 4.14
C SER A 219 13.38 -0.20 4.15
N LEU A 220 12.55 -1.20 3.80
CA LEU A 220 13.04 -2.58 3.65
C LEU A 220 14.22 -2.65 2.68
N LEU A 221 14.12 -2.00 1.53
CA LEU A 221 15.18 -2.04 0.52
C LEU A 221 16.43 -1.25 0.89
N GLU A 222 16.33 -0.28 1.81
CA GLU A 222 17.50 0.36 2.39
C GLU A 222 18.26 -0.58 3.34
N ALA A 223 17.53 -1.41 4.08
CA ALA A 223 18.12 -2.40 4.98
C ALA A 223 18.62 -3.66 4.24
N ALA A 224 17.92 -4.05 3.16
CA ALA A 224 18.12 -5.30 2.44
C ALA A 224 18.04 -5.10 0.90
N PRO A 225 18.99 -4.38 0.29
CA PRO A 225 18.97 -4.07 -1.15
C PRO A 225 19.04 -5.33 -2.05
N GLN A 226 19.54 -6.45 -1.53
CA GLN A 226 19.56 -7.75 -2.23
C GLN A 226 18.16 -8.29 -2.55
N LEU A 227 17.12 -7.81 -1.88
CA LEU A 227 15.74 -8.21 -2.13
C LEU A 227 15.09 -7.45 -3.30
N ARG A 228 15.80 -6.51 -3.95
CA ARG A 228 15.25 -5.59 -4.96
C ARG A 228 14.41 -6.30 -6.04
N GLU A 229 14.88 -7.45 -6.52
CA GLU A 229 14.22 -8.17 -7.62
C GLU A 229 12.92 -8.89 -7.23
N ARG A 230 12.51 -8.79 -5.98
CA ARG A 230 11.28 -9.42 -5.48
C ARG A 230 10.49 -8.57 -4.48
N VAL A 231 10.90 -7.33 -4.27
CA VAL A 231 10.16 -6.35 -3.46
C VAL A 231 9.35 -5.44 -4.37
N LEU A 232 8.08 -5.26 -4.02
CA LEU A 232 7.21 -4.22 -4.54
C LEU A 232 6.99 -3.19 -3.43
N VAL A 233 7.62 -2.04 -3.57
CA VAL A 233 7.38 -0.89 -2.67
C VAL A 233 6.07 -0.24 -3.07
N VAL A 234 5.14 -0.10 -2.13
CA VAL A 234 3.89 0.64 -2.30
C VAL A 234 3.91 1.89 -1.42
N ASN A 235 3.52 3.00 -1.98
CA ASN A 235 3.42 4.27 -1.28
C ASN A 235 2.39 5.19 -1.97
N GLY A 236 2.24 6.42 -1.52
CA GLY A 236 1.31 7.36 -2.12
C GLY A 236 1.34 8.73 -1.45
N VAL A 237 0.44 9.59 -1.89
CA VAL A 237 0.38 10.98 -1.40
C VAL A 237 -0.62 11.16 -0.25
N SER A 238 -1.43 10.14 0.03
CA SER A 238 -2.58 10.26 0.94
C SER A 238 -2.22 10.73 2.34
N LYS A 239 -1.13 10.22 2.92
CA LYS A 239 -0.76 10.48 4.31
C LYS A 239 0.30 11.57 4.41
N THR A 240 1.43 11.40 3.75
CA THR A 240 2.53 12.36 3.74
C THR A 240 2.11 13.78 3.35
N TYR A 241 1.19 13.90 2.41
CA TYR A 241 0.81 15.21 1.84
C TYR A 241 -0.64 15.62 2.15
N ALA A 242 -1.31 14.96 3.10
CA ALA A 242 -2.72 15.22 3.43
C ALA A 242 -3.63 15.22 2.19
N MET A 243 -3.48 14.20 1.33
CA MET A 243 -4.16 14.08 0.04
C MET A 243 -5.05 12.83 -0.04
N THR A 244 -5.74 12.46 1.04
CA THR A 244 -6.54 11.22 1.08
C THR A 244 -7.63 11.20 0.00
N GLY A 245 -8.31 12.32 -0.24
CA GLY A 245 -9.37 12.49 -1.23
C GLY A 245 -8.89 12.55 -2.68
N TRP A 246 -7.62 12.81 -2.94
CA TRP A 246 -7.04 12.91 -4.29
C TRP A 246 -6.84 11.55 -4.96
N ARG A 247 -6.89 10.47 -4.20
CA ARG A 247 -6.81 9.10 -4.69
C ARG A 247 -5.60 8.83 -5.58
N LEU A 248 -4.40 9.06 -5.07
CA LEU A 248 -3.16 8.83 -5.79
C LEU A 248 -2.18 7.99 -4.95
N GLY A 249 -1.69 6.91 -5.54
CA GLY A 249 -0.67 6.02 -4.98
C GLY A 249 0.16 5.43 -6.09
N TYR A 250 1.24 4.75 -5.72
CA TYR A 250 2.14 4.15 -6.69
C TYR A 250 2.81 2.90 -6.13
N CYS A 251 3.36 2.10 -7.04
CA CYS A 251 4.35 1.10 -6.69
C CYS A 251 5.63 1.27 -7.49
N ALA A 252 6.71 0.76 -6.90
CA ALA A 252 8.01 0.61 -7.53
C ALA A 252 8.52 -0.82 -7.31
N GLY A 253 9.00 -1.47 -8.37
CA GLY A 253 9.48 -2.84 -8.28
C GLY A 253 9.88 -3.42 -9.63
N PRO A 254 10.14 -4.74 -9.71
CA PRO A 254 10.60 -5.40 -10.91
C PRO A 254 9.67 -5.18 -12.11
N LYS A 255 10.26 -4.97 -13.28
CA LYS A 255 9.56 -4.59 -14.52
C LYS A 255 8.46 -5.57 -14.93
N ASP A 256 8.66 -6.86 -14.73
CA ASP A 256 7.68 -7.89 -15.07
C ASP A 256 6.40 -7.77 -14.23
N ARG A 257 6.54 -7.47 -12.95
CA ARG A 257 5.41 -7.28 -12.01
C ARG A 257 4.69 -5.96 -12.29
N VAL A 258 5.44 -4.89 -12.48
CA VAL A 258 4.86 -3.60 -12.88
C VAL A 258 4.11 -3.72 -14.22
N ARG A 259 4.67 -4.47 -15.17
CA ARG A 259 3.99 -4.76 -16.44
C ARG A 259 2.68 -5.54 -16.25
N ALA A 260 2.66 -6.53 -15.34
CA ALA A 260 1.44 -7.29 -15.01
C ALA A 260 0.37 -6.39 -14.37
N ILE A 261 0.77 -5.52 -13.43
CA ILE A 261 -0.10 -4.52 -12.80
C ILE A 261 -0.69 -3.59 -13.87
N ASN A 262 0.12 -3.04 -14.74
CA ASN A 262 -0.32 -2.13 -15.82
C ASN A 262 -1.26 -2.83 -16.81
N LYS A 263 -1.02 -4.10 -17.11
CA LYS A 263 -1.90 -4.92 -17.97
C LYS A 263 -3.31 -5.02 -17.37
N LEU A 264 -3.40 -5.19 -16.06
CA LEU A 264 -4.69 -5.25 -15.35
C LEU A 264 -5.31 -3.86 -15.17
N GLN A 265 -4.50 -2.83 -14.91
CA GLN A 265 -4.98 -1.47 -14.73
C GLN A 265 -5.63 -0.91 -16.01
N SER A 266 -5.17 -1.32 -17.18
CA SER A 266 -5.68 -0.85 -18.47
C SER A 266 -7.20 -1.06 -18.65
N PRO A 267 -7.78 -2.25 -18.42
CA PRO A 267 -9.22 -2.48 -18.56
C PRO A 267 -10.05 -2.10 -17.31
N THR A 268 -9.41 -1.67 -16.21
CA THR A 268 -10.10 -1.30 -14.95
C THR A 268 -10.25 0.22 -14.84
N PRO A 269 -9.36 1.00 -14.18
CA PRO A 269 -9.50 2.45 -14.14
C PRO A 269 -8.94 3.17 -15.40
N SER A 270 -8.25 2.47 -16.28
CA SER A 270 -7.44 2.98 -17.40
C SER A 270 -6.22 3.78 -16.95
N CYS A 271 -6.40 4.88 -16.24
CA CYS A 271 -5.32 5.69 -15.66
C CYS A 271 -5.82 6.42 -14.41
N PRO A 272 -4.93 6.84 -13.51
CA PRO A 272 -5.28 7.73 -12.40
C PRO A 272 -5.71 9.12 -12.91
N SER A 273 -6.45 9.86 -12.08
CA SER A 273 -6.87 11.22 -12.38
C SER A 273 -5.70 12.11 -12.82
N PRO A 274 -5.73 12.71 -14.01
CA PRO A 274 -4.66 13.61 -14.48
C PRO A 274 -4.51 14.84 -13.58
N ILE A 275 -5.60 15.35 -13.02
CA ILE A 275 -5.61 16.49 -12.10
C ILE A 275 -4.86 16.13 -10.82
N SER A 276 -5.13 14.93 -10.25
CA SER A 276 -4.41 14.46 -9.06
C SER A 276 -2.93 14.22 -9.34
N GLN A 277 -2.60 13.74 -10.52
CA GLN A 277 -1.21 13.53 -10.94
C GLN A 277 -0.45 14.84 -11.12
N ALA A 278 -1.11 15.88 -11.62
CA ALA A 278 -0.50 17.19 -11.79
C ALA A 278 -0.32 17.96 -10.47
N ALA A 279 -1.14 17.62 -9.46
CA ALA A 279 -1.09 18.23 -8.14
C ALA A 279 -0.01 17.60 -7.24
N ALA A 280 0.36 16.36 -7.49
CA ALA A 280 1.31 15.59 -6.69
C ALA A 280 2.75 15.76 -7.12
#